data_5ac7f1fa0b8369e1342ab822ffc7e265
#
_entry.id   5ac7f1fa0b8369e1342ab822ffc7e265
#
_cell.length_a   1.000
_cell.length_b   1.000
_cell.length_c   1.000
_cell.angle_alpha   90.00
_cell.angle_beta   90.00
_cell.angle_gamma   90.00
#
_symmetry.space_group_name_H-M   'P 1'
#
loop_
_entity.id
_entity.type
_entity.pdbx_description
1 polymer ?
#
loop_
_entity_poly.entity_id
_entity_poly.type
_entity_poly.pdbx_seq_one_letter_code
_entity_poly.pdbx_strand_id
1 'polypeptide(L)'
;MSLPGDVVTWAAARHQTLRQMLSDQRFNKDWRQWRALQDGEIPEDHPLIGICKVDNMTTAHGADHRRLRGLLSSSFAPSRIALLAPRVEQCVDRLLAEMAQRGGSADLMCEFAAPLPTNVIAELFGLPDEQREEIVALTYSLANTSATAEEVRQTRQRIPEFFRRLIALKRGQLGDDLASALIVARDKGELVSDTELIDMLFMVLSAGFVTTAGVIGNGVLALLTHPQQLHLVRSGQVPWSQAIEEILRWGSSAANLPFRYATQDVEIDGCMVRRGDAVLMAFHAANRDEKAFGPGAHRFDVTRRHNPHLSFGEGPHACLGAALARLELRCAFPALFGRLEDLALTIAAEDVVYMPSYVIRCPQRLPVSFRPSIA
;
A
#
# COMPACT_ATOMS: atom_id res chain seq x y z
N MET A 1 -5.27 -7.84 -21.15
CA MET A 1 -6.09 -7.86 -19.94
C MET A 1 -7.11 -6.75 -20.04
N SER A 2 -8.38 -7.01 -19.71
CA SER A 2 -9.40 -5.95 -19.61
C SER A 2 -9.50 -5.49 -18.15
N LEU A 3 -9.49 -4.19 -17.94
CA LEU A 3 -9.72 -3.53 -16.65
C LEU A 3 -11.17 -3.02 -16.60
N PRO A 4 -11.69 -2.59 -15.44
CA PRO A 4 -12.99 -1.97 -15.32
C PRO A 4 -13.17 -0.86 -16.37
N GLY A 5 -14.38 -0.77 -16.98
CA GLY A 5 -14.66 0.18 -18.07
C GLY A 5 -14.03 -0.19 -19.40
N ASP A 6 -13.79 -1.49 -19.64
CA ASP A 6 -13.28 -2.08 -20.88
C ASP A 6 -11.92 -1.54 -21.36
N VAL A 7 -11.14 -0.95 -20.45
CA VAL A 7 -9.79 -0.49 -20.76
C VAL A 7 -8.87 -1.69 -20.96
N VAL A 8 -8.36 -1.84 -22.18
CA VAL A 8 -7.43 -2.92 -22.54
C VAL A 8 -5.99 -2.50 -22.24
N THR A 9 -5.23 -3.34 -21.55
CA THR A 9 -3.83 -3.08 -21.21
C THR A 9 -3.01 -4.37 -21.21
N TRP A 10 -1.71 -4.26 -21.34
CA TRP A 10 -0.77 -5.34 -21.03
C TRP A 10 -0.73 -5.59 -19.51
N ALA A 11 -0.30 -6.78 -19.10
CA ALA A 11 -0.04 -7.09 -17.69
C ALA A 11 1.27 -7.88 -17.58
N ALA A 12 2.23 -7.33 -16.84
CA ALA A 12 3.47 -8.02 -16.48
C ALA A 12 3.22 -8.90 -15.25
N ALA A 13 2.90 -10.18 -15.47
CA ALA A 13 2.53 -11.15 -14.43
C ALA A 13 3.65 -12.13 -14.06
N ARG A 14 4.69 -12.26 -14.90
CA ARG A 14 5.87 -13.09 -14.61
C ARG A 14 6.88 -12.32 -13.79
N HIS A 15 7.44 -12.95 -12.78
CA HIS A 15 8.39 -12.32 -11.85
C HIS A 15 9.59 -11.68 -12.58
N GLN A 16 10.24 -12.42 -13.47
CA GLN A 16 11.41 -11.93 -14.19
C GLN A 16 11.06 -10.76 -15.12
N THR A 17 9.96 -10.88 -15.87
CA THR A 17 9.47 -9.83 -16.77
C THR A 17 9.15 -8.54 -16.01
N LEU A 18 8.41 -8.67 -14.90
CA LEU A 18 8.08 -7.53 -14.06
C LEU A 18 9.35 -6.87 -13.49
N ARG A 19 10.27 -7.68 -12.97
CA ARG A 19 11.54 -7.20 -12.41
C ARG A 19 12.38 -6.43 -13.43
N GLN A 20 12.48 -6.94 -14.67
CA GLN A 20 13.17 -6.26 -15.76
C GLN A 20 12.50 -4.90 -16.06
N MET A 21 11.17 -4.87 -16.20
CA MET A 21 10.44 -3.65 -16.49
C MET A 21 10.57 -2.59 -15.38
N LEU A 22 10.67 -2.98 -14.12
CA LEU A 22 10.81 -2.03 -13.01
C LEU A 22 12.07 -1.17 -13.09
N SER A 23 13.11 -1.63 -13.79
CA SER A 23 14.39 -0.92 -13.97
C SER A 23 14.63 -0.47 -15.41
N ASP A 24 13.79 -0.87 -16.38
CA ASP A 24 13.96 -0.56 -17.79
C ASP A 24 13.51 0.88 -18.09
N GLN A 25 14.44 1.71 -18.57
CA GLN A 25 14.18 3.12 -18.90
C GLN A 25 13.25 3.32 -20.12
N ARG A 26 13.02 2.27 -20.92
CA ARG A 26 12.07 2.30 -22.03
C ARG A 26 10.61 2.28 -21.55
N PHE A 27 10.40 2.02 -20.26
CA PHE A 27 9.10 2.11 -19.58
C PHE A 27 9.16 3.20 -18.52
N ASN A 28 8.35 4.22 -18.66
CA ASN A 28 8.25 5.30 -17.66
C ASN A 28 6.89 5.28 -16.93
N LYS A 29 6.67 6.20 -16.02
CA LYS A 29 5.43 6.32 -15.26
C LYS A 29 4.64 7.60 -15.57
N ASP A 30 5.09 8.38 -16.55
CA ASP A 30 4.41 9.60 -16.96
C ASP A 30 3.13 9.24 -17.74
N TRP A 31 1.97 9.50 -17.16
CA TRP A 31 0.65 9.23 -17.75
C TRP A 31 0.42 9.96 -19.06
N ARG A 32 1.19 11.02 -19.35
CA ARG A 32 1.16 11.75 -20.62
C ARG A 32 1.64 10.90 -21.81
N GLN A 33 2.32 9.79 -21.52
CA GLN A 33 2.70 8.78 -22.54
C GLN A 33 1.58 7.79 -22.86
N TRP A 34 0.50 7.77 -22.10
CA TRP A 34 -0.59 6.81 -22.32
C TRP A 34 -1.42 7.17 -23.55
N ARG A 35 -1.22 6.46 -24.65
CA ARG A 35 -1.87 6.74 -25.92
C ARG A 35 -3.39 6.75 -25.82
N ALA A 36 -4.01 5.71 -25.25
CA ALA A 36 -5.47 5.63 -25.13
C ALA A 36 -6.08 6.80 -24.35
N LEU A 37 -5.33 7.36 -23.37
CA LEU A 37 -5.77 8.55 -22.64
C LEU A 37 -5.63 9.82 -23.51
N GLN A 38 -4.53 9.93 -24.29
CA GLN A 38 -4.30 11.10 -25.16
C GLN A 38 -5.29 11.12 -26.35
N ASP A 39 -5.66 9.95 -26.85
CA ASP A 39 -6.62 9.79 -27.95
C ASP A 39 -8.09 9.92 -27.50
N GLY A 40 -8.33 10.11 -26.17
CA GLY A 40 -9.68 10.28 -25.61
C GLY A 40 -10.50 8.99 -25.54
N GLU A 41 -9.86 7.83 -25.66
CA GLU A 41 -10.52 6.53 -25.51
C GLU A 41 -10.96 6.26 -24.06
N ILE A 42 -10.33 6.96 -23.08
CA ILE A 42 -10.62 6.82 -21.65
C ILE A 42 -11.25 8.13 -21.16
N PRO A 43 -12.50 8.10 -20.66
CA PRO A 43 -13.18 9.29 -20.13
C PRO A 43 -12.45 9.89 -18.93
N GLU A 44 -12.49 11.23 -18.80
CA GLU A 44 -11.85 11.98 -17.69
C GLU A 44 -12.38 11.60 -16.29
N ASP A 45 -13.60 11.11 -16.21
CA ASP A 45 -14.25 10.64 -14.97
C ASP A 45 -14.10 9.15 -14.74
N HIS A 46 -13.27 8.46 -15.54
CA HIS A 46 -12.99 7.05 -15.33
C HIS A 46 -12.20 6.85 -14.02
N PRO A 47 -12.52 5.82 -13.18
CA PRO A 47 -11.84 5.57 -11.89
C PRO A 47 -10.30 5.47 -11.98
N LEU A 48 -9.77 4.94 -13.09
CA LEU A 48 -8.33 4.87 -13.34
C LEU A 48 -7.64 6.24 -13.35
N ILE A 49 -8.33 7.27 -13.80
CA ILE A 49 -7.77 8.63 -13.91
C ILE A 49 -7.39 9.17 -12.54
N GLY A 50 -8.21 8.91 -11.51
CA GLY A 50 -7.93 9.33 -10.13
C GLY A 50 -6.64 8.76 -9.56
N ILE A 51 -6.21 7.58 -10.05
CA ILE A 51 -5.00 6.90 -9.57
C ILE A 51 -3.79 7.22 -10.45
N CYS A 52 -3.99 7.44 -11.76
CA CYS A 52 -2.90 7.55 -12.74
C CYS A 52 -2.53 8.99 -13.07
N LYS A 53 -3.51 9.91 -13.14
CA LYS A 53 -3.33 11.31 -13.56
C LYS A 53 -3.06 12.20 -12.34
N VAL A 54 -1.88 12.02 -11.75
CA VAL A 54 -1.39 12.82 -10.61
C VAL A 54 0.03 13.28 -10.89
N ASP A 55 0.43 14.42 -10.33
CA ASP A 55 1.76 15.01 -10.50
C ASP A 55 2.57 14.88 -9.19
N ASN A 56 3.01 13.66 -8.89
CA ASN A 56 3.79 13.36 -7.69
C ASN A 56 4.92 12.35 -7.97
N MET A 57 5.64 11.95 -6.93
CA MET A 57 6.76 11.02 -7.03
C MET A 57 6.40 9.68 -7.72
N THR A 58 5.14 9.22 -7.65
CA THR A 58 4.76 7.92 -8.21
C THR A 58 4.63 7.92 -9.73
N THR A 59 4.34 9.07 -10.34
CA THR A 59 4.19 9.28 -11.78
C THR A 59 5.36 10.02 -12.41
N ALA A 60 6.17 10.70 -11.60
CA ALA A 60 7.39 11.37 -12.05
C ALA A 60 8.42 10.36 -12.60
N HIS A 61 9.30 10.82 -13.49
CA HIS A 61 10.36 10.02 -14.09
C HIS A 61 11.71 10.77 -14.09
N GLY A 62 12.82 10.03 -14.14
CA GLY A 62 14.16 10.60 -14.34
C GLY A 62 14.56 11.61 -13.27
N ALA A 63 14.88 12.84 -13.66
CA ALA A 63 15.34 13.90 -12.77
C ALA A 63 14.26 14.36 -11.80
N ASP A 64 13.01 14.51 -12.26
CA ASP A 64 11.90 14.95 -11.41
C ASP A 64 11.57 13.91 -10.33
N HIS A 65 11.58 12.61 -10.69
CA HIS A 65 11.44 11.57 -9.69
C HIS A 65 12.54 11.65 -8.62
N ARG A 66 13.80 11.84 -9.02
CA ARG A 66 14.91 11.97 -8.06
C ARG A 66 14.73 13.18 -7.15
N ARG A 67 14.30 14.34 -7.69
CA ARG A 67 14.01 15.55 -6.94
C ARG A 67 12.93 15.30 -5.89
N LEU A 68 11.77 14.82 -6.29
CA LEU A 68 10.64 14.57 -5.39
C LEU A 68 10.94 13.49 -4.35
N ARG A 69 11.60 12.39 -4.76
CA ARG A 69 12.00 11.33 -3.83
C ARG A 69 13.03 11.83 -2.82
N GLY A 70 13.93 12.70 -3.23
CA GLY A 70 14.94 13.33 -2.37
C GLY A 70 14.34 14.03 -1.17
N LEU A 71 13.22 14.76 -1.35
CA LEU A 71 12.51 15.48 -0.29
C LEU A 71 12.02 14.57 0.86
N LEU A 72 11.78 13.32 0.56
CA LEU A 72 11.21 12.35 1.52
C LEU A 72 12.24 11.35 2.05
N SER A 73 13.33 11.14 1.34
CA SER A 73 14.27 10.02 1.60
C SER A 73 14.86 10.04 3.01
N SER A 74 15.15 11.20 3.56
CA SER A 74 15.69 11.35 4.92
C SER A 74 14.67 10.93 5.98
N SER A 75 13.39 11.26 5.80
CA SER A 75 12.31 10.93 6.74
C SER A 75 12.01 9.43 6.79
N PHE A 76 12.24 8.73 5.68
CA PHE A 76 12.03 7.28 5.56
C PHE A 76 13.33 6.45 5.65
N ALA A 77 14.45 7.08 6.03
CA ALA A 77 15.69 6.34 6.25
C ALA A 77 15.49 5.26 7.33
N PRO A 78 16.05 4.04 7.15
CA PRO A 78 15.86 2.94 8.12
C PRO A 78 16.22 3.30 9.56
N SER A 79 17.23 4.14 9.78
CA SER A 79 17.61 4.65 11.09
C SER A 79 16.55 5.54 11.73
N ARG A 80 15.88 6.40 10.95
CA ARG A 80 14.77 7.25 11.42
C ARG A 80 13.54 6.39 11.72
N ILE A 81 13.22 5.46 10.84
CA ILE A 81 12.09 4.54 11.03
C ILE A 81 12.28 3.66 12.29
N ALA A 82 13.50 3.22 12.57
CA ALA A 82 13.78 2.45 13.79
C ALA A 82 13.45 3.21 15.09
N LEU A 83 13.55 4.54 15.08
CA LEU A 83 13.19 5.37 16.24
C LEU A 83 11.68 5.42 16.52
N LEU A 84 10.86 5.01 15.57
CA LEU A 84 9.40 4.92 15.74
C LEU A 84 8.96 3.63 16.47
N ALA A 85 9.86 2.65 16.67
CA ALA A 85 9.49 1.36 17.24
C ALA A 85 8.71 1.47 18.57
N PRO A 86 9.14 2.27 19.57
CA PRO A 86 8.39 2.37 20.83
C PRO A 86 6.98 2.94 20.65
N ARG A 87 6.78 3.85 19.69
CA ARG A 87 5.47 4.44 19.39
C ARG A 87 4.56 3.45 18.67
N VAL A 88 5.11 2.68 17.72
CA VAL A 88 4.36 1.62 17.05
C VAL A 88 3.94 0.54 18.03
N GLU A 89 4.85 0.12 18.93
CA GLU A 89 4.55 -0.84 20.01
C GLU A 89 3.45 -0.32 20.93
N GLN A 90 3.55 0.93 21.38
CA GLN A 90 2.52 1.56 22.23
C GLN A 90 1.16 1.63 21.51
N CYS A 91 1.15 1.93 20.20
CA CYS A 91 -0.08 1.93 19.41
C CYS A 91 -0.69 0.52 19.33
N VAL A 92 0.13 -0.50 19.08
CA VAL A 92 -0.30 -1.91 19.06
C VAL A 92 -0.89 -2.31 20.41
N ASP A 93 -0.19 -1.97 21.49
CA ASP A 93 -0.62 -2.28 22.86
C ASP A 93 -1.98 -1.67 23.20
N ARG A 94 -2.16 -0.40 22.86
CA ARG A 94 -3.43 0.32 23.07
C ARG A 94 -4.58 -0.31 22.26
N LEU A 95 -4.38 -0.58 20.98
CA LEU A 95 -5.43 -1.17 20.13
C LEU A 95 -5.83 -2.57 20.61
N LEU A 96 -4.88 -3.40 21.01
CA LEU A 96 -5.18 -4.73 21.56
C LEU A 96 -5.90 -4.66 22.91
N ALA A 97 -5.54 -3.70 23.77
CA ALA A 97 -6.23 -3.47 25.02
C ALA A 97 -7.69 -3.01 24.80
N GLU A 98 -7.92 -2.10 23.84
CA GLU A 98 -9.25 -1.65 23.45
C GLU A 98 -10.11 -2.81 22.91
N MET A 99 -9.55 -3.68 22.06
CA MET A 99 -10.24 -4.88 21.58
C MET A 99 -10.59 -5.83 22.74
N ALA A 100 -9.65 -6.08 23.65
CA ALA A 100 -9.86 -6.95 24.80
C ALA A 100 -10.98 -6.44 25.73
N GLN A 101 -11.08 -5.13 25.94
CA GLN A 101 -12.14 -4.51 26.75
C GLN A 101 -13.54 -4.62 26.14
N ARG A 102 -13.66 -4.71 24.83
CA ARG A 102 -14.95 -4.84 24.13
C ARG A 102 -15.52 -6.27 24.16
N GLY A 103 -14.75 -7.26 24.61
CA GLY A 103 -15.15 -8.65 24.73
C GLY A 103 -14.39 -9.57 23.79
N GLY A 104 -14.86 -10.82 23.65
CA GLY A 104 -14.15 -11.88 22.90
C GLY A 104 -14.41 -11.91 21.40
N SER A 105 -14.92 -10.85 20.77
CA SER A 105 -15.15 -10.76 19.33
C SER A 105 -14.87 -9.36 18.81
N ALA A 106 -14.35 -9.27 17.58
CA ALA A 106 -14.01 -8.00 16.95
C ALA A 106 -14.06 -8.10 15.42
N ASP A 107 -14.20 -6.97 14.73
CA ASP A 107 -13.78 -6.86 13.34
C ASP A 107 -12.33 -6.40 13.29
N LEU A 108 -11.42 -7.35 13.04
CA LEU A 108 -9.98 -7.08 13.06
C LEU A 108 -9.57 -5.97 12.09
N MET A 109 -10.27 -5.82 10.96
CA MET A 109 -9.96 -4.75 10.00
C MET A 109 -10.24 -3.37 10.60
N CYS A 110 -11.41 -3.19 11.20
CA CYS A 110 -11.85 -1.90 11.75
C CYS A 110 -11.19 -1.56 13.09
N GLU A 111 -10.86 -2.57 13.91
CA GLU A 111 -10.42 -2.35 15.28
C GLU A 111 -8.90 -2.43 15.46
N PHE A 112 -8.17 -3.01 14.50
CA PHE A 112 -6.72 -3.15 14.58
C PHE A 112 -6.00 -2.86 13.26
N ALA A 113 -6.34 -3.58 12.18
CA ALA A 113 -5.52 -3.59 10.96
C ALA A 113 -5.49 -2.24 10.23
N ALA A 114 -6.60 -1.50 10.18
CA ALA A 114 -6.65 -0.16 9.61
C ALA A 114 -6.21 0.92 10.62
N PRO A 115 -6.62 0.90 11.91
CA PRO A 115 -6.18 1.90 12.88
C PRO A 115 -4.67 1.95 13.10
N LEU A 116 -3.97 0.81 13.13
CA LEU A 116 -2.52 0.81 13.38
C LEU A 116 -1.74 1.67 12.39
N PRO A 117 -1.71 1.35 11.07
CA PRO A 117 -0.96 2.16 10.12
C PRO A 117 -1.52 3.57 9.97
N THR A 118 -2.83 3.78 10.16
CA THR A 118 -3.43 5.12 10.14
C THR A 118 -2.85 6.00 11.24
N ASN A 119 -2.76 5.50 12.47
CA ASN A 119 -2.20 6.25 13.59
C ASN A 119 -0.71 6.53 13.39
N VAL A 120 0.04 5.53 12.94
CA VAL A 120 1.49 5.66 12.72
C VAL A 120 1.81 6.70 11.62
N ILE A 121 1.12 6.63 10.48
CA ILE A 121 1.36 7.59 9.39
C ILE A 121 0.83 8.98 9.75
N ALA A 122 -0.29 9.07 10.44
CA ALA A 122 -0.86 10.34 10.89
C ALA A 122 0.10 11.06 11.85
N GLU A 123 0.73 10.33 12.76
CA GLU A 123 1.72 10.90 13.67
C GLU A 123 2.99 11.36 12.92
N LEU A 124 3.54 10.52 12.03
CA LEU A 124 4.71 10.87 11.20
C LEU A 124 4.42 12.13 10.36
N PHE A 125 3.18 12.29 9.94
CA PHE A 125 2.71 13.38 9.10
C PHE A 125 2.34 14.64 9.91
N GLY A 126 2.16 14.50 11.22
CA GLY A 126 1.68 15.57 12.09
C GLY A 126 0.22 15.94 11.80
N LEU A 127 -0.61 14.95 11.45
CA LEU A 127 -2.02 15.14 11.16
C LEU A 127 -2.84 15.26 12.44
N PRO A 128 -3.69 16.32 12.61
CA PRO A 128 -4.60 16.45 13.74
C PRO A 128 -5.60 15.29 13.80
N ASP A 129 -5.97 14.89 15.02
CA ASP A 129 -6.87 13.74 15.24
C ASP A 129 -8.23 13.91 14.55
N GLU A 130 -8.76 15.14 14.57
CA GLU A 130 -10.06 15.49 13.98
C GLU A 130 -10.11 15.33 12.46
N GLN A 131 -8.95 15.28 11.80
CA GLN A 131 -8.84 15.14 10.35
C GLN A 131 -8.60 13.70 9.88
N ARG A 132 -8.37 12.76 10.81
CA ARG A 132 -7.99 11.38 10.47
C ARG A 132 -9.12 10.62 9.76
N GLU A 133 -10.35 10.75 10.23
CA GLU A 133 -11.49 10.05 9.62
C GLU A 133 -11.75 10.52 8.17
N GLU A 134 -11.66 11.83 7.92
CA GLU A 134 -11.91 12.39 6.59
C GLU A 134 -10.87 11.85 5.57
N ILE A 135 -9.59 11.86 5.92
CA ILE A 135 -8.55 11.38 4.97
C ILE A 135 -8.60 9.87 4.75
N VAL A 136 -8.96 9.09 5.78
CA VAL A 136 -9.19 7.66 5.64
C VAL A 136 -10.32 7.41 4.64
N ALA A 137 -11.46 8.06 4.81
CA ALA A 137 -12.61 7.93 3.90
C ALA A 137 -12.24 8.31 2.46
N LEU A 138 -11.53 9.42 2.25
CA LEU A 138 -11.08 9.87 0.93
C LEU A 138 -10.15 8.86 0.26
N THR A 139 -9.25 8.25 1.03
CA THR A 139 -8.30 7.27 0.49
C THR A 139 -8.99 5.95 0.11
N TYR A 140 -9.92 5.47 0.94
CA TYR A 140 -10.72 4.29 0.60
C TYR A 140 -11.61 4.54 -0.62
N SER A 141 -12.19 5.73 -0.75
CA SER A 141 -12.97 6.12 -1.94
C SER A 141 -12.12 6.08 -3.21
N LEU A 142 -10.88 6.58 -3.15
CA LEU A 142 -9.97 6.53 -4.30
C LEU A 142 -9.53 5.10 -4.64
N ALA A 143 -9.33 4.25 -3.64
CA ALA A 143 -8.93 2.86 -3.83
C ALA A 143 -10.06 1.98 -4.42
N ASN A 144 -11.32 2.44 -4.37
CA ASN A 144 -12.47 1.79 -4.98
C ASN A 144 -12.47 1.98 -6.50
N THR A 145 -11.98 0.98 -7.23
CA THR A 145 -11.93 1.02 -8.72
C THR A 145 -13.26 0.67 -9.40
N SER A 146 -14.30 0.39 -8.62
CA SER A 146 -15.68 0.19 -9.07
C SER A 146 -16.60 1.38 -8.75
N ALA A 147 -16.00 2.52 -8.32
CA ALA A 147 -16.74 3.73 -8.01
C ALA A 147 -17.43 4.31 -9.25
N THR A 148 -18.58 4.94 -9.05
CA THR A 148 -19.29 5.67 -10.09
C THR A 148 -18.53 6.93 -10.50
N ALA A 149 -18.79 7.45 -11.69
CA ALA A 149 -18.20 8.70 -12.17
C ALA A 149 -18.47 9.88 -11.21
N GLU A 150 -19.66 9.93 -10.59
CA GLU A 150 -20.00 10.96 -9.60
C GLU A 150 -19.14 10.84 -8.33
N GLU A 151 -18.99 9.64 -7.77
CA GLU A 151 -18.14 9.39 -6.61
C GLU A 151 -16.67 9.75 -6.89
N VAL A 152 -16.17 9.43 -8.10
CA VAL A 152 -14.83 9.82 -8.53
C VAL A 152 -14.67 11.34 -8.56
N ARG A 153 -15.64 12.06 -9.15
CA ARG A 153 -15.62 13.55 -9.21
C ARG A 153 -15.62 14.17 -7.81
N GLN A 154 -16.49 13.70 -6.93
CA GLN A 154 -16.59 14.20 -5.55
C GLN A 154 -15.30 13.96 -4.77
N THR A 155 -14.72 12.77 -4.88
CA THR A 155 -13.44 12.44 -4.22
C THR A 155 -12.31 13.34 -4.73
N ARG A 156 -12.22 13.55 -6.05
CA ARG A 156 -11.20 14.42 -6.67
C ARG A 156 -11.32 15.89 -6.25
N GLN A 157 -12.52 16.39 -6.00
CA GLN A 157 -12.73 17.76 -5.48
C GLN A 157 -12.35 17.87 -4.00
N ARG A 158 -12.72 16.89 -3.19
CA ARG A 158 -12.51 16.93 -1.73
C ARG A 158 -11.05 16.79 -1.33
N ILE A 159 -10.24 16.01 -2.06
CA ILE A 159 -8.81 15.81 -1.75
C ILE A 159 -8.04 17.13 -1.70
N PRO A 160 -8.03 17.99 -2.74
CA PRO A 160 -7.34 19.28 -2.68
C PRO A 160 -7.89 20.22 -1.60
N GLU A 161 -9.19 20.20 -1.34
CA GLU A 161 -9.82 21.02 -0.28
C GLU A 161 -9.30 20.61 1.10
N PHE A 162 -9.24 19.32 1.39
CA PHE A 162 -8.66 18.79 2.61
C PHE A 162 -7.22 19.28 2.82
N PHE A 163 -6.37 19.10 1.81
CA PHE A 163 -4.96 19.47 1.94
C PHE A 163 -4.73 20.98 2.00
N ARG A 164 -5.54 21.80 1.33
CA ARG A 164 -5.47 23.26 1.50
C ARG A 164 -5.77 23.69 2.95
N ARG A 165 -6.77 23.06 3.59
CA ARG A 165 -7.05 23.31 5.03
C ARG A 165 -5.87 22.87 5.91
N LEU A 166 -5.32 21.69 5.66
CA LEU A 166 -4.16 21.17 6.40
C LEU A 166 -2.93 22.08 6.23
N ILE A 167 -2.60 22.49 5.01
CA ILE A 167 -1.48 23.39 4.72
C ILE A 167 -1.66 24.74 5.44
N ALA A 168 -2.86 25.32 5.39
CA ALA A 168 -3.16 26.58 6.09
C ALA A 168 -2.96 26.44 7.60
N LEU A 169 -3.45 25.35 8.20
CA LEU A 169 -3.25 25.06 9.61
C LEU A 169 -1.77 24.91 9.96
N LYS A 170 -1.04 24.11 9.19
CA LYS A 170 0.39 23.83 9.43
C LYS A 170 1.29 25.06 9.25
N ARG A 171 0.99 25.96 8.31
CA ARG A 171 1.72 27.23 8.16
C ARG A 171 1.60 28.11 9.40
N GLY A 172 0.53 28.01 10.16
CA GLY A 172 0.38 28.69 11.45
C GLY A 172 1.28 28.11 12.55
N GLN A 173 1.62 26.81 12.45
CA GLN A 173 2.47 26.12 13.43
C GLN A 173 3.19 24.93 12.78
N LEU A 174 4.37 25.19 12.18
CA LEU A 174 5.24 24.15 11.63
C LEU A 174 5.82 23.29 12.75
N GLY A 175 5.83 21.97 12.56
CA GLY A 175 6.39 20.96 13.47
C GLY A 175 7.58 20.21 12.87
N ASP A 176 8.15 19.30 13.66
CA ASP A 176 9.12 18.30 13.18
C ASP A 176 8.38 17.09 12.59
N ASP A 177 7.61 17.33 11.53
CA ASP A 177 6.78 16.34 10.85
C ASP A 177 6.90 16.46 9.33
N LEU A 178 6.43 15.40 8.64
CA LEU A 178 6.60 15.27 7.20
C LEU A 178 5.80 16.32 6.40
N ALA A 179 4.59 16.68 6.86
CA ALA A 179 3.80 17.70 6.17
C ALA A 179 4.47 19.06 6.27
N SER A 180 4.97 19.42 7.45
CA SER A 180 5.76 20.65 7.67
C SER A 180 7.01 20.69 6.80
N ALA A 181 7.75 19.57 6.69
CA ALA A 181 8.92 19.49 5.83
C ALA A 181 8.62 19.74 4.35
N LEU A 182 7.52 19.16 3.83
CA LEU A 182 7.09 19.38 2.45
C LEU A 182 6.58 20.81 2.20
N ILE A 183 5.90 21.42 3.18
CA ILE A 183 5.49 22.84 3.10
C ILE A 183 6.72 23.74 3.03
N VAL A 184 7.72 23.51 3.88
CA VAL A 184 8.98 24.25 3.85
C VAL A 184 9.71 24.07 2.53
N ALA A 185 9.75 22.85 1.97
CA ALA A 185 10.32 22.59 0.66
C ALA A 185 9.61 23.36 -0.45
N ARG A 186 8.27 23.47 -0.39
CA ARG A 186 7.47 24.29 -1.31
C ARG A 186 7.81 25.79 -1.20
N ASP A 187 7.90 26.29 0.02
CA ASP A 187 8.18 27.71 0.27
C ASP A 187 9.63 28.08 -0.14
N LYS A 188 10.55 27.12 -0.20
CA LYS A 188 11.90 27.25 -0.77
C LYS A 188 11.98 27.09 -2.29
N GLY A 189 10.87 26.76 -2.95
CA GLY A 189 10.82 26.53 -4.39
C GLY A 189 11.31 25.13 -4.85
N GLU A 190 11.51 24.19 -3.94
CA GLU A 190 11.89 22.80 -4.25
C GLU A 190 10.72 21.98 -4.80
N LEU A 191 9.48 22.41 -4.54
CA LEU A 191 8.25 21.99 -5.21
C LEU A 191 7.76 23.10 -6.12
N VAL A 192 7.37 22.75 -7.35
CA VAL A 192 7.10 23.73 -8.42
C VAL A 192 5.73 24.41 -8.28
N SER A 193 4.76 23.78 -7.61
CA SER A 193 3.39 24.31 -7.45
C SER A 193 2.73 23.82 -6.16
N ASP A 194 1.63 24.49 -5.77
CA ASP A 194 0.78 24.03 -4.68
C ASP A 194 0.05 22.73 -5.02
N THR A 195 -0.21 22.47 -6.31
CA THR A 195 -0.77 21.19 -6.77
C THR A 195 0.23 20.07 -6.52
N GLU A 196 1.52 20.26 -6.89
CA GLU A 196 2.56 19.25 -6.62
C GLU A 196 2.72 18.99 -5.11
N LEU A 197 2.65 20.04 -4.26
CA LEU A 197 2.64 19.88 -2.81
C LEU A 197 1.46 19.02 -2.35
N ILE A 198 0.23 19.35 -2.79
CA ILE A 198 -0.99 18.62 -2.43
C ILE A 198 -0.89 17.16 -2.87
N ASP A 199 -0.46 16.90 -4.10
CA ASP A 199 -0.32 15.54 -4.65
C ASP A 199 0.75 14.74 -3.91
N MET A 200 1.86 15.37 -3.49
CA MET A 200 2.89 14.73 -2.67
C MET A 200 2.36 14.41 -1.25
N LEU A 201 1.67 15.35 -0.61
CA LEU A 201 1.06 15.13 0.70
C LEU A 201 0.03 13.99 0.66
N PHE A 202 -0.86 14.01 -0.32
CA PHE A 202 -1.86 12.97 -0.51
C PHE A 202 -1.22 11.62 -0.78
N MET A 203 -0.23 11.55 -1.66
CA MET A 203 0.46 10.32 -2.01
C MET A 203 1.10 9.65 -0.79
N VAL A 204 1.86 10.41 0.02
CA VAL A 204 2.55 9.84 1.19
C VAL A 204 1.54 9.33 2.21
N LEU A 205 0.52 10.13 2.50
CA LEU A 205 -0.48 9.79 3.50
C LEU A 205 -1.29 8.55 3.07
N SER A 206 -1.83 8.57 1.84
CA SER A 206 -2.69 7.49 1.33
C SER A 206 -1.93 6.17 1.13
N ALA A 207 -0.67 6.22 0.67
CA ALA A 207 0.13 5.02 0.48
C ALA A 207 0.50 4.34 1.81
N GLY A 208 0.53 5.10 2.92
CA GLY A 208 1.05 4.63 4.20
C GLY A 208 0.13 3.70 4.98
N PHE A 209 -1.19 3.73 4.78
CA PHE A 209 -2.08 2.94 5.65
C PHE A 209 -2.88 1.83 4.94
N VAL A 210 -3.53 2.07 3.80
CA VAL A 210 -4.41 1.06 3.17
C VAL A 210 -3.64 -0.21 2.79
N THR A 211 -2.41 -0.05 2.29
CA THR A 211 -1.58 -1.18 1.89
C THR A 211 -1.13 -2.01 3.09
N THR A 212 -0.70 -1.38 4.18
CA THR A 212 -0.28 -2.07 5.41
C THR A 212 -1.47 -2.74 6.10
N ALA A 213 -2.62 -2.05 6.19
CA ALA A 213 -3.87 -2.65 6.70
C ALA A 213 -4.24 -3.92 5.93
N GLY A 214 -4.16 -3.88 4.59
CA GLY A 214 -4.40 -5.04 3.76
C GLY A 214 -3.42 -6.18 3.99
N VAL A 215 -2.13 -5.90 4.22
CA VAL A 215 -1.14 -6.94 4.56
C VAL A 215 -1.43 -7.56 5.92
N ILE A 216 -1.81 -6.76 6.92
CA ILE A 216 -2.19 -7.27 8.25
C ILE A 216 -3.39 -8.20 8.12
N GLY A 217 -4.48 -7.74 7.49
CA GLY A 217 -5.68 -8.55 7.29
C GLY A 217 -5.42 -9.84 6.51
N ASN A 218 -4.71 -9.76 5.38
CA ASN A 218 -4.33 -10.91 4.56
C ASN A 218 -3.42 -11.89 5.33
N GLY A 219 -2.50 -11.38 6.14
CA GLY A 219 -1.58 -12.19 6.94
C GLY A 219 -2.29 -12.92 8.08
N VAL A 220 -3.21 -12.25 8.78
CA VAL A 220 -4.03 -12.91 9.82
C VAL A 220 -4.91 -13.97 9.18
N LEU A 221 -5.59 -13.67 8.08
CA LEU A 221 -6.38 -14.66 7.33
C LEU A 221 -5.53 -15.86 6.92
N ALA A 222 -4.32 -15.61 6.36
CA ALA A 222 -3.42 -16.69 5.94
C ALA A 222 -3.00 -17.58 7.13
N LEU A 223 -2.63 -16.99 8.26
CA LEU A 223 -2.19 -17.74 9.44
C LEU A 223 -3.33 -18.54 10.07
N LEU A 224 -4.55 -17.97 10.16
CA LEU A 224 -5.72 -18.64 10.71
C LEU A 224 -6.22 -19.78 9.82
N THR A 225 -6.07 -19.67 8.49
CA THR A 225 -6.44 -20.71 7.53
C THR A 225 -5.37 -21.78 7.32
N HIS A 226 -4.16 -21.56 7.86
CA HIS A 226 -3.04 -22.51 7.80
C HIS A 226 -2.46 -22.79 9.20
N PRO A 227 -3.20 -23.50 10.08
CA PRO A 227 -2.83 -23.66 11.49
C PRO A 227 -1.46 -24.33 11.70
N GLN A 228 -1.03 -25.17 10.78
CA GLN A 228 0.31 -25.77 10.81
C GLN A 228 1.41 -24.72 10.62
N GLN A 229 1.21 -23.74 9.73
CA GLN A 229 2.14 -22.64 9.49
C GLN A 229 2.18 -21.69 10.71
N LEU A 230 1.03 -21.40 11.29
CA LEU A 230 0.93 -20.61 12.52
C LEU A 230 1.67 -21.31 13.69
N HIS A 231 1.53 -22.64 13.83
CA HIS A 231 2.22 -23.39 14.87
C HIS A 231 3.75 -23.27 14.75
N LEU A 232 4.32 -23.35 13.53
CA LEU A 232 5.76 -23.19 13.31
C LEU A 232 6.28 -21.84 13.79
N VAL A 233 5.48 -20.78 13.61
CA VAL A 233 5.86 -19.44 14.03
C VAL A 233 5.67 -19.24 15.54
N ARG A 234 4.54 -19.68 16.10
CA ARG A 234 4.27 -19.58 17.55
C ARG A 234 5.24 -20.41 18.40
N SER A 235 5.67 -21.55 17.93
CA SER A 235 6.67 -22.39 18.61
C SER A 235 8.12 -21.89 18.47
N GLY A 236 8.35 -20.82 17.68
CA GLY A 236 9.68 -20.26 17.44
C GLY A 236 10.53 -21.08 16.44
N GLN A 237 9.99 -22.14 15.83
CA GLN A 237 10.71 -22.91 14.79
C GLN A 237 10.97 -22.04 13.54
N VAL A 238 10.07 -21.12 13.23
CA VAL A 238 10.24 -20.11 12.20
C VAL A 238 10.12 -18.71 12.86
N PRO A 239 11.11 -17.83 12.69
CA PRO A 239 11.04 -16.48 13.26
C PRO A 239 9.97 -15.64 12.56
N TRP A 240 9.32 -14.73 13.31
CA TRP A 240 8.32 -13.81 12.76
C TRP A 240 8.86 -13.00 11.58
N SER A 241 10.12 -12.61 11.60
CA SER A 241 10.75 -11.88 10.49
C SER A 241 10.67 -12.64 9.16
N GLN A 242 10.87 -13.97 9.18
CA GLN A 242 10.74 -14.81 7.98
C GLN A 242 9.27 -15.00 7.58
N ALA A 243 8.39 -15.25 8.54
CA ALA A 243 6.95 -15.37 8.28
C ALA A 243 6.35 -14.09 7.69
N ILE A 244 6.80 -12.92 8.14
CA ILE A 244 6.37 -11.62 7.59
C ILE A 244 6.75 -11.47 6.12
N GLU A 245 7.95 -11.88 5.69
CA GLU A 245 8.31 -11.83 4.27
C GLU A 245 7.43 -12.78 3.43
N GLU A 246 7.03 -13.94 3.98
CA GLU A 246 6.09 -14.83 3.30
C GLU A 246 4.67 -14.25 3.26
N ILE A 247 4.22 -13.60 4.34
CA ILE A 247 2.95 -12.86 4.36
C ILE A 247 2.97 -11.76 3.29
N LEU A 248 4.05 -10.99 3.21
CA LEU A 248 4.24 -9.96 2.19
C LEU A 248 4.16 -10.55 0.77
N ARG A 249 4.81 -11.67 0.52
CA ARG A 249 4.78 -12.36 -0.78
C ARG A 249 3.38 -12.86 -1.13
N TRP A 250 2.81 -13.68 -0.25
CA TRP A 250 1.56 -14.40 -0.50
C TRP A 250 0.35 -13.50 -0.34
N GLY A 251 0.36 -12.61 0.66
CA GLY A 251 -0.70 -11.70 1.00
C GLY A 251 -0.55 -10.28 0.43
N SER A 252 0.27 -10.09 -0.62
CA SER A 252 0.51 -8.75 -1.21
C SER A 252 -0.75 -7.91 -1.31
N SER A 253 -0.80 -6.80 -0.59
CA SER A 253 -1.94 -5.89 -0.61
C SER A 253 -1.94 -5.00 -1.85
N ALA A 254 -0.79 -4.44 -2.25
CA ALA A 254 -0.64 -3.81 -3.55
C ALA A 254 -0.59 -4.90 -4.63
N ALA A 255 -1.78 -5.42 -5.00
CA ALA A 255 -1.90 -6.57 -5.90
C ALA A 255 -1.44 -6.23 -7.31
N ASN A 256 -1.91 -5.09 -7.82
CA ASN A 256 -1.51 -4.57 -9.11
C ASN A 256 -1.29 -3.06 -8.99
N LEU A 257 -0.22 -2.53 -9.55
CA LEU A 257 -0.04 -1.08 -9.63
C LEU A 257 -0.18 -0.57 -11.06
N PRO A 258 -0.96 0.48 -11.31
CA PRO A 258 -0.99 1.19 -12.58
C PRO A 258 0.25 2.04 -12.71
N PHE A 259 0.61 2.44 -13.84
CA PHE A 259 1.00 1.73 -15.06
C PHE A 259 2.46 2.08 -15.31
N ARG A 260 3.12 1.30 -16.16
CA ARG A 260 4.28 1.79 -16.90
C ARG A 260 3.88 1.96 -18.34
N TYR A 261 4.41 2.98 -19.00
CA TYR A 261 4.09 3.32 -20.38
C TYR A 261 5.34 3.14 -21.24
N ALA A 262 5.19 2.43 -22.36
CA ALA A 262 6.30 2.24 -23.28
C ALA A 262 6.62 3.56 -24.00
N THR A 263 7.87 4.01 -23.96
CA THR A 263 8.32 5.24 -24.64
C THR A 263 8.70 4.99 -26.11
N GLN A 264 8.86 3.74 -26.48
CA GLN A 264 9.15 3.24 -27.83
C GLN A 264 8.56 1.84 -27.96
N ASP A 265 8.57 1.27 -29.17
CA ASP A 265 8.23 -0.13 -29.37
C ASP A 265 9.27 -1.02 -28.67
N VAL A 266 8.81 -1.93 -27.84
CA VAL A 266 9.67 -2.81 -27.02
C VAL A 266 9.18 -4.25 -27.10
N GLU A 267 10.04 -5.14 -27.53
CA GLU A 267 9.79 -6.58 -27.36
C GLU A 267 10.22 -7.01 -25.95
N ILE A 268 9.31 -7.59 -25.20
CA ILE A 268 9.55 -8.13 -23.88
C ILE A 268 8.78 -9.44 -23.70
N ASP A 269 9.47 -10.49 -23.28
CA ASP A 269 8.91 -11.83 -23.02
C ASP A 269 8.13 -12.38 -24.26
N GLY A 270 8.65 -12.11 -25.49
CA GLY A 270 8.05 -12.52 -26.75
C GLY A 270 6.82 -11.71 -27.18
N CYS A 271 6.49 -10.63 -26.46
CA CYS A 271 5.37 -9.75 -26.79
C CYS A 271 5.87 -8.37 -27.23
N MET A 272 5.28 -7.85 -28.30
CA MET A 272 5.57 -6.50 -28.80
C MET A 272 4.66 -5.50 -28.09
N VAL A 273 5.21 -4.73 -27.17
CA VAL A 273 4.55 -3.59 -26.53
C VAL A 273 4.84 -2.35 -27.34
N ARG A 274 3.79 -1.69 -27.84
CA ARG A 274 3.94 -0.51 -28.71
C ARG A 274 4.15 0.76 -27.89
N ARG A 275 4.81 1.74 -28.48
CA ARG A 275 4.93 3.07 -27.90
C ARG A 275 3.55 3.60 -27.47
N GLY A 276 3.43 4.09 -26.25
CA GLY A 276 2.20 4.60 -25.65
C GLY A 276 1.29 3.55 -25.04
N ASP A 277 1.61 2.27 -25.17
CA ASP A 277 0.87 1.21 -24.49
C ASP A 277 1.12 1.26 -22.99
N ALA A 278 0.06 1.04 -22.21
CA ALA A 278 0.12 0.89 -20.76
C ALA A 278 0.36 -0.56 -20.36
N VAL A 279 1.22 -0.79 -19.38
CA VAL A 279 1.50 -2.11 -18.81
C VAL A 279 1.20 -2.08 -17.32
N LEU A 280 0.23 -2.88 -16.89
CA LEU A 280 -0.10 -3.11 -15.49
C LEU A 280 0.97 -3.97 -14.84
N MET A 281 1.45 -3.55 -13.69
CA MET A 281 2.43 -4.29 -12.89
C MET A 281 1.70 -5.23 -11.93
N ALA A 282 1.58 -6.52 -12.29
CA ALA A 282 0.81 -7.52 -11.56
C ALA A 282 1.66 -8.19 -10.46
N PHE A 283 1.96 -7.46 -9.40
CA PHE A 283 2.84 -7.91 -8.30
C PHE A 283 2.34 -9.18 -7.61
N HIS A 284 1.03 -9.27 -7.39
CA HIS A 284 0.44 -10.44 -6.73
C HIS A 284 0.60 -11.71 -7.56
N ALA A 285 0.46 -11.62 -8.90
CA ALA A 285 0.70 -12.72 -9.81
C ALA A 285 2.20 -13.07 -9.89
N ALA A 286 3.06 -12.05 -10.03
CA ALA A 286 4.50 -12.22 -10.09
C ALA A 286 5.07 -12.88 -8.82
N ASN A 287 4.52 -12.56 -7.65
CA ASN A 287 4.89 -13.17 -6.37
C ASN A 287 4.44 -14.65 -6.24
N ARG A 288 3.71 -15.18 -7.22
CA ARG A 288 3.26 -16.58 -7.32
C ARG A 288 3.82 -17.32 -8.54
N ASP A 289 4.79 -16.72 -9.21
CA ASP A 289 5.43 -17.31 -10.39
C ASP A 289 6.30 -18.51 -9.98
N GLU A 290 5.94 -19.70 -10.44
CA GLU A 290 6.69 -20.94 -10.14
C GLU A 290 8.11 -20.92 -10.67
N LYS A 291 8.42 -20.13 -11.69
CA LYS A 291 9.79 -19.97 -12.18
C LYS A 291 10.68 -19.25 -11.16
N ALA A 292 10.10 -18.37 -10.35
CA ALA A 292 10.84 -17.63 -9.32
C ALA A 292 10.83 -18.33 -7.95
N PHE A 293 9.71 -18.96 -7.59
CA PHE A 293 9.48 -19.49 -6.24
C PHE A 293 9.40 -21.03 -6.17
N GLY A 294 9.55 -21.69 -7.32
CA GLY A 294 9.49 -23.16 -7.40
C GLY A 294 8.07 -23.74 -7.38
N PRO A 295 7.96 -25.08 -7.51
CA PRO A 295 6.67 -25.76 -7.41
C PRO A 295 5.99 -25.44 -6.06
N GLY A 296 4.72 -25.03 -6.10
CA GLY A 296 4.00 -24.59 -4.90
C GLY A 296 4.16 -23.12 -4.57
N ALA A 297 4.59 -22.28 -5.52
CA ALA A 297 4.63 -20.81 -5.39
C ALA A 297 3.28 -20.20 -4.96
N HIS A 298 2.16 -20.86 -5.28
CA HIS A 298 0.81 -20.47 -4.86
C HIS A 298 0.49 -20.78 -3.39
N ARG A 299 1.26 -21.67 -2.74
CA ARG A 299 1.04 -22.05 -1.34
C ARG A 299 1.63 -21.01 -0.39
N PHE A 300 0.95 -20.85 0.75
CA PHE A 300 1.49 -20.12 1.89
C PHE A 300 2.44 -21.02 2.67
N ASP A 301 3.70 -20.64 2.77
CA ASP A 301 4.77 -21.46 3.38
C ASP A 301 5.77 -20.58 4.13
N VAL A 302 5.60 -20.44 5.44
CA VAL A 302 6.48 -19.64 6.31
C VAL A 302 7.91 -20.17 6.41
N THR A 303 8.16 -21.42 5.96
CA THR A 303 9.50 -22.01 5.94
C THR A 303 10.35 -21.60 4.74
N ARG A 304 9.77 -20.86 3.78
CA ARG A 304 10.43 -20.38 2.57
C ARG A 304 11.63 -19.48 2.91
N ARG A 305 12.84 -19.98 2.70
CA ARG A 305 14.09 -19.25 3.00
C ARG A 305 14.48 -18.25 1.92
N HIS A 306 14.36 -18.65 0.64
CA HIS A 306 14.59 -17.76 -0.50
C HIS A 306 13.28 -17.15 -0.95
N ASN A 307 13.10 -15.85 -0.67
CA ASN A 307 11.83 -15.17 -0.87
C ASN A 307 12.04 -13.79 -1.55
N PRO A 308 12.45 -13.76 -2.84
CA PRO A 308 12.71 -12.53 -3.58
C PRO A 308 11.41 -11.87 -4.05
N HIS A 309 10.46 -11.65 -3.15
CA HIS A 309 9.18 -11.09 -3.52
C HIS A 309 9.26 -9.62 -3.96
N LEU A 310 8.36 -9.22 -4.85
CA LEU A 310 8.28 -7.88 -5.41
C LEU A 310 7.20 -7.01 -4.73
N SER A 311 6.74 -7.33 -3.53
CA SER A 311 5.65 -6.61 -2.84
C SER A 311 5.98 -5.15 -2.53
N PHE A 312 7.25 -4.79 -2.48
CA PHE A 312 7.71 -3.41 -2.36
C PHE A 312 8.27 -2.84 -3.67
N GLY A 313 8.09 -3.54 -4.79
CA GLY A 313 8.71 -3.18 -6.05
C GLY A 313 10.24 -3.32 -6.03
N GLU A 314 10.87 -2.83 -7.09
CA GLU A 314 12.33 -2.79 -7.28
C GLU A 314 12.72 -1.54 -8.11
N GLY A 315 13.98 -1.15 -8.07
CA GLY A 315 14.50 -0.02 -8.86
C GLY A 315 14.11 1.35 -8.31
N PRO A 316 14.10 2.39 -9.14
CA PRO A 316 13.92 3.78 -8.69
C PRO A 316 12.61 4.01 -7.92
N HIS A 317 11.55 3.33 -8.27
CA HIS A 317 10.23 3.42 -7.63
C HIS A 317 9.98 2.34 -6.55
N ALA A 318 11.02 1.68 -6.04
CA ALA A 318 10.87 0.79 -4.88
C ALA A 318 10.20 1.54 -3.72
N CYS A 319 9.35 0.83 -2.97
CA CYS A 319 8.55 1.42 -1.90
C CYS A 319 9.42 2.18 -0.89
N LEU A 320 9.11 3.46 -0.71
CA LEU A 320 9.81 4.32 0.24
C LEU A 320 9.51 3.90 1.69
N GLY A 321 8.26 3.47 1.95
CA GLY A 321 7.79 3.05 3.27
C GLY A 321 8.11 1.58 3.63
N ALA A 322 8.92 0.86 2.86
CA ALA A 322 9.17 -0.57 3.09
C ALA A 322 9.73 -0.88 4.50
N ALA A 323 10.57 0.00 5.04
CA ALA A 323 11.10 -0.14 6.39
C ALA A 323 10.01 0.08 7.46
N LEU A 324 9.15 1.09 7.25
CA LEU A 324 8.02 1.39 8.15
C LEU A 324 7.01 0.25 8.17
N ALA A 325 6.56 -0.22 7.00
CA ALA A 325 5.64 -1.34 6.90
C ALA A 325 6.18 -2.59 7.62
N ARG A 326 7.47 -2.94 7.42
CA ARG A 326 8.09 -4.06 8.14
C ARG A 326 8.16 -3.83 9.65
N LEU A 327 8.39 -2.60 10.11
CA LEU A 327 8.35 -2.27 11.53
C LEU A 327 6.95 -2.53 12.09
N GLU A 328 5.92 -1.99 11.47
CA GLU A 328 4.52 -2.19 11.90
C GLU A 328 4.15 -3.67 11.94
N LEU A 329 4.49 -4.44 10.91
CA LEU A 329 4.20 -5.88 10.87
C LEU A 329 4.96 -6.66 11.96
N ARG A 330 6.23 -6.30 12.25
CA ARG A 330 7.02 -6.92 13.32
C ARG A 330 6.47 -6.62 14.72
N CYS A 331 5.84 -5.48 14.92
CA CYS A 331 5.15 -5.18 16.18
C CYS A 331 3.77 -5.85 16.22
N ALA A 332 3.01 -5.81 15.12
CA ALA A 332 1.63 -6.26 15.06
C ALA A 332 1.47 -7.78 15.22
N PHE A 333 2.14 -8.59 14.36
CA PHE A 333 1.88 -10.04 14.32
C PHE A 333 2.25 -10.76 15.62
N PRO A 334 3.45 -10.57 16.21
CA PRO A 334 3.76 -11.22 17.49
C PRO A 334 2.80 -10.84 18.60
N ALA A 335 2.40 -9.56 18.67
CA ALA A 335 1.50 -9.07 19.70
C ALA A 335 0.07 -9.63 19.52
N LEU A 336 -0.48 -9.62 18.30
CA LEU A 336 -1.79 -10.20 17.99
C LEU A 336 -1.88 -11.67 18.44
N PHE A 337 -0.94 -12.50 17.97
CA PHE A 337 -0.97 -13.93 18.23
C PHE A 337 -0.42 -14.32 19.63
N GLY A 338 0.19 -13.39 20.33
CA GLY A 338 0.65 -13.58 21.71
C GLY A 338 -0.38 -13.18 22.77
N ARG A 339 -1.23 -12.17 22.48
CA ARG A 339 -2.17 -11.60 23.47
C ARG A 339 -3.63 -12.00 23.22
N LEU A 340 -4.00 -12.38 22.00
CA LEU A 340 -5.33 -12.86 21.71
C LEU A 340 -5.30 -14.39 21.65
N GLU A 341 -5.65 -15.02 22.76
CA GLU A 341 -5.72 -16.48 22.83
C GLU A 341 -6.89 -17.01 21.99
N ASP A 342 -6.72 -18.17 21.41
CA ASP A 342 -7.75 -18.83 20.57
C ASP A 342 -8.30 -17.94 19.45
N LEU A 343 -7.47 -17.04 18.92
CA LEU A 343 -7.86 -16.17 17.80
C LEU A 343 -8.31 -17.03 16.60
N ALA A 344 -9.55 -16.85 16.19
CA ALA A 344 -10.18 -17.63 15.12
C ALA A 344 -11.12 -16.75 14.28
N LEU A 345 -11.32 -17.11 13.01
CA LEU A 345 -12.35 -16.50 12.17
C LEU A 345 -13.74 -16.93 12.68
N THR A 346 -14.70 -16.01 12.65
CA THR A 346 -16.12 -16.33 12.96
C THR A 346 -16.96 -16.56 11.71
N ILE A 347 -16.35 -16.45 10.52
CA ILE A 347 -16.93 -16.74 9.21
C ILE A 347 -16.02 -17.71 8.46
N ALA A 348 -16.53 -18.36 7.42
CA ALA A 348 -15.71 -19.17 6.55
C ALA A 348 -14.72 -18.28 5.76
N ALA A 349 -13.53 -18.79 5.46
CA ALA A 349 -12.50 -18.02 4.78
C ALA A 349 -12.90 -17.56 3.37
N GLU A 350 -13.71 -18.36 2.70
CA GLU A 350 -14.32 -18.07 1.39
C GLU A 350 -15.35 -16.94 1.41
N ASP A 351 -15.93 -16.65 2.58
CA ASP A 351 -16.92 -15.58 2.77
C ASP A 351 -16.26 -14.21 3.05
N VAL A 352 -14.92 -14.17 3.14
CA VAL A 352 -14.21 -12.90 3.32
C VAL A 352 -14.32 -12.04 2.06
N VAL A 353 -15.04 -10.93 2.19
CA VAL A 353 -15.23 -9.97 1.10
C VAL A 353 -14.05 -9.01 1.04
N TYR A 354 -13.49 -8.84 -0.15
CA TYR A 354 -12.42 -7.89 -0.43
C TYR A 354 -12.96 -6.57 -0.98
N MET A 355 -12.17 -5.51 -0.81
CA MET A 355 -12.46 -4.22 -1.45
C MET A 355 -12.64 -4.39 -2.97
N PRO A 356 -13.61 -3.68 -3.57
CA PRO A 356 -13.80 -3.69 -5.02
C PRO A 356 -12.68 -2.88 -5.71
N SER A 357 -11.47 -3.42 -5.70
CA SER A 357 -10.28 -2.78 -6.23
C SER A 357 -9.40 -3.79 -6.96
N TYR A 358 -9.03 -3.49 -8.20
CA TYR A 358 -8.00 -4.28 -8.90
C TYR A 358 -6.58 -3.90 -8.44
N VAL A 359 -6.41 -2.75 -7.79
CA VAL A 359 -5.12 -2.25 -7.28
C VAL A 359 -4.81 -2.86 -5.91
N ILE A 360 -5.77 -2.76 -5.00
CA ILE A 360 -5.59 -3.12 -3.59
C ILE A 360 -6.35 -4.40 -3.25
N ARG A 361 -5.63 -5.37 -2.72
CA ARG A 361 -6.20 -6.57 -2.13
C ARG A 361 -6.24 -6.41 -0.61
N CYS A 362 -7.37 -5.96 -0.11
CA CYS A 362 -7.60 -5.69 1.31
C CYS A 362 -8.99 -6.24 1.70
N PRO A 363 -9.11 -7.09 2.73
CA PRO A 363 -10.42 -7.48 3.25
C PRO A 363 -11.20 -6.24 3.71
N GLN A 364 -12.50 -6.18 3.41
CA GLN A 364 -13.37 -5.12 3.93
C GLN A 364 -13.61 -5.28 5.42
N ARG A 365 -13.82 -6.52 5.85
CA ARG A 365 -14.04 -6.95 7.22
C ARG A 365 -13.34 -8.27 7.47
N LEU A 366 -12.91 -8.48 8.70
CA LEU A 366 -12.35 -9.75 9.15
C LEU A 366 -12.87 -10.08 10.55
N PRO A 367 -14.09 -10.61 10.67
CA PRO A 367 -14.69 -10.94 11.94
C PRO A 367 -13.93 -12.08 12.62
N VAL A 368 -13.53 -11.86 13.86
CA VAL A 368 -12.75 -12.81 14.66
C VAL A 368 -13.34 -12.98 16.05
N SER A 369 -13.10 -14.14 16.65
CA SER A 369 -13.29 -14.39 18.09
C SER A 369 -11.95 -14.69 18.74
N PHE A 370 -11.83 -14.38 20.03
CA PHE A 370 -10.61 -14.62 20.81
C PHE A 370 -10.92 -14.63 22.29
N ARG A 371 -10.01 -15.18 23.11
CA ARG A 371 -10.00 -14.96 24.55
C ARG A 371 -8.95 -13.89 24.87
N PRO A 372 -9.33 -12.78 25.56
CA PRO A 372 -8.34 -11.82 26.02
C PRO A 372 -7.41 -12.51 27.02
N SER A 373 -6.10 -12.45 26.80
CA SER A 373 -5.15 -12.85 27.83
C SER A 373 -5.26 -11.82 28.99
N ILE A 374 -5.65 -12.30 30.15
CA ILE A 374 -5.64 -11.49 31.38
C ILE A 374 -4.18 -11.37 31.76
N ALA A 375 -3.52 -10.27 31.36
CA ALA A 375 -2.17 -9.94 31.82
C ALA A 375 -2.22 -9.31 33.21
#